data_51a0600e0218e1b46b06c1f92513816a
#
_entry.id   51a0600e0218e1b46b06c1f92513816a
#
_cell.length_a   1.000
_cell.length_b   1.000
_cell.length_c   1.000
_cell.angle_alpha   90.00
_cell.angle_beta   90.00
_cell.angle_gamma   90.00
#
_symmetry.space_group_name_H-M   'P 1'
#
loop_
_entity.id
_entity.type
_entity.pdbx_description
1 polymer ?
#
loop_
_entity_poly.entity_id
_entity_poly.type
_entity_poly.pdbx_seq_one_letter_code
_entity_poly.pdbx_strand_id
1 'polypeptide(L)'
;MNKSILAGTIVLASLFSGQQQAQAQTLTPENQLICLRHIMEQAQTDEEKNATMLLIGQTGTLQAMMYAQNYLQDKSVKKSAAKAVASIAKAHPEYKEYVSLFNGKDLTGWKGLVENPIKRAKMSGSELAEAQKKADEIMRRDWTVEDGCLTYIGHGFENICTEKNYKDFEMICDWKLDPNGKEPDAGVYLRGTPQVQIWDIRRTNVGAQVGSGGLYNNQKNESKPSSVQDNKLGEWNTFYIKMVGDKVTVKLNGVVVVDNVTMENYWDRNLPIFPSEQIEMQAHGSKVFFRDIFIREL
;
A
#
# COMPACT_ATOMS: atom_id res chain seq x y z
N MET A 1 -6.22 -35.98 -8.57
CA MET A 1 -6.05 -34.92 -7.54
C MET A 1 -4.58 -34.89 -7.15
N ASN A 2 -3.89 -33.83 -7.48
CA ASN A 2 -2.44 -33.74 -7.34
C ASN A 2 -2.05 -33.57 -5.85
N LYS A 3 -1.17 -34.45 -5.35
CA LYS A 3 -0.66 -34.44 -3.96
C LYS A 3 -0.02 -33.06 -3.58
N SER A 4 0.47 -32.29 -4.56
CA SER A 4 1.06 -30.99 -4.37
C SER A 4 0.04 -29.90 -3.93
N ILE A 5 -1.22 -30.01 -4.37
CA ILE A 5 -2.29 -29.06 -3.98
C ILE A 5 -2.70 -29.30 -2.52
N LEU A 6 -2.69 -30.58 -2.10
CA LEU A 6 -3.04 -30.95 -0.73
C LEU A 6 -1.98 -30.50 0.28
N ALA A 7 -0.69 -30.54 -0.09
CA ALA A 7 0.41 -30.06 0.76
C ALA A 7 0.37 -28.53 0.96
N GLY A 8 0.09 -27.75 -0.08
CA GLY A 8 -0.04 -26.28 0.02
C GLY A 8 -1.22 -25.85 0.91
N THR A 9 -2.34 -26.54 0.84
CA THR A 9 -3.52 -26.26 1.67
C THR A 9 -3.29 -26.66 3.14
N ILE A 10 -2.55 -27.72 3.40
CA ILE A 10 -2.24 -28.17 4.77
C ILE A 10 -1.21 -27.26 5.45
N VAL A 11 -0.22 -26.75 4.73
CA VAL A 11 0.78 -25.81 5.28
C VAL A 11 0.12 -24.47 5.64
N LEU A 12 -0.79 -23.96 4.83
CA LEU A 12 -1.56 -22.75 5.16
C LEU A 12 -2.46 -22.97 6.39
N ALA A 13 -3.08 -24.13 6.54
CA ALA A 13 -3.96 -24.45 7.69
C ALA A 13 -3.20 -24.61 9.02
N SER A 14 -1.94 -25.06 9.01
CA SER A 14 -1.15 -25.25 10.24
C SER A 14 -0.59 -23.96 10.83
N LEU A 15 -0.46 -22.89 10.04
CA LEU A 15 -0.03 -21.56 10.51
C LEU A 15 -1.12 -20.79 11.25
N PHE A 16 -2.39 -21.22 11.14
CA PHE A 16 -3.54 -20.56 11.77
C PHE A 16 -4.05 -21.24 13.06
N SER A 17 -3.35 -22.24 13.61
CA SER A 17 -3.80 -22.98 14.80
C SER A 17 -3.42 -22.37 16.15
N GLY A 18 -3.19 -21.07 16.23
CA GLY A 18 -3.01 -20.32 17.49
C GLY A 18 -4.33 -19.71 17.99
N GLN A 19 -4.87 -20.25 19.06
CA GLN A 19 -6.13 -19.91 19.72
C GLN A 19 -6.43 -18.42 19.83
N GLN A 20 -7.48 -17.99 19.12
CA GLN A 20 -8.58 -17.08 19.53
C GLN A 20 -9.52 -17.02 18.33
N GLN A 21 -10.84 -16.83 18.54
CA GLN A 21 -11.82 -16.70 17.47
C GLN A 21 -11.43 -15.54 16.53
N ALA A 22 -10.49 -15.81 15.64
CA ALA A 22 -10.21 -14.98 14.49
C ALA A 22 -11.42 -15.18 13.56
N GLN A 23 -12.13 -14.11 13.20
CA GLN A 23 -12.92 -14.11 11.98
C GLN A 23 -12.04 -14.76 10.90
N ALA A 24 -12.56 -15.80 10.25
CA ALA A 24 -11.81 -16.49 9.21
C ALA A 24 -11.45 -15.44 8.15
N GLN A 25 -10.19 -15.01 8.16
CA GLN A 25 -9.68 -14.08 7.16
C GLN A 25 -9.91 -14.70 5.80
N THR A 26 -10.59 -14.01 4.92
CA THR A 26 -10.79 -14.46 3.54
C THR A 26 -9.41 -14.69 2.93
N LEU A 27 -9.15 -15.90 2.44
CA LEU A 27 -7.89 -16.25 1.77
C LEU A 27 -7.86 -15.63 0.36
N THR A 28 -7.83 -14.31 0.31
CA THR A 28 -7.68 -13.54 -0.93
C THR A 28 -6.29 -13.74 -1.52
N PRO A 29 -6.08 -13.53 -2.82
CA PRO A 29 -4.76 -13.59 -3.44
C PRO A 29 -3.72 -12.69 -2.74
N GLU A 30 -4.12 -11.51 -2.26
CA GLU A 30 -3.26 -10.57 -1.54
C GLU A 30 -2.81 -11.15 -0.20
N ASN A 31 -3.73 -11.67 0.61
CA ASN A 31 -3.41 -12.31 1.89
C ASN A 31 -2.59 -13.59 1.70
N GLN A 32 -2.86 -14.38 0.64
CA GLN A 32 -2.04 -15.52 0.29
C GLN A 32 -0.60 -15.10 -0.05
N LEU A 33 -0.44 -14.04 -0.84
CA LEU A 33 0.89 -13.52 -1.20
C LEU A 33 1.68 -13.07 0.03
N ILE A 34 1.04 -12.35 0.97
CA ILE A 34 1.69 -11.90 2.21
C ILE A 34 2.24 -13.11 2.98
N CYS A 35 1.43 -14.15 3.17
CA CYS A 35 1.87 -15.39 3.83
C CYS A 35 2.99 -16.11 3.06
N LEU A 36 2.87 -16.21 1.74
CA LEU A 36 3.85 -16.91 0.90
C LEU A 36 5.20 -16.18 0.86
N ARG A 37 5.22 -14.84 0.90
CA ARG A 37 6.46 -14.06 1.02
C ARG A 37 7.16 -14.37 2.34
N HIS A 38 6.43 -14.45 3.44
CA HIS A 38 7.00 -14.82 4.72
C HIS A 38 7.55 -16.26 4.72
N ILE A 39 6.85 -17.23 4.11
CA ILE A 39 7.35 -18.60 3.91
C ILE A 39 8.62 -18.59 3.06
N MET A 40 8.66 -17.79 1.99
CA MET A 40 9.84 -17.66 1.13
C MET A 40 11.07 -17.14 1.86
N GLU A 41 10.88 -16.19 2.78
CA GLU A 41 11.95 -15.64 3.63
C GLU A 41 12.52 -16.69 4.60
N GLN A 42 11.71 -17.66 5.03
CA GLN A 42 12.10 -18.72 5.95
C GLN A 42 12.60 -19.99 5.27
N ALA A 43 12.40 -20.12 3.96
CA ALA A 43 12.76 -21.32 3.20
C ALA A 43 14.28 -21.58 3.23
N GLN A 44 14.68 -22.79 3.65
CA GLN A 44 16.07 -23.16 3.83
C GLN A 44 16.64 -23.93 2.60
N THR A 45 15.78 -24.58 1.83
CA THR A 45 16.18 -25.41 0.70
C THR A 45 15.70 -24.82 -0.63
N ASP A 46 16.41 -25.16 -1.72
CA ASP A 46 16.00 -24.76 -3.07
C ASP A 46 14.63 -25.37 -3.44
N GLU A 47 14.32 -26.56 -2.94
CA GLU A 47 13.02 -27.21 -3.17
C GLU A 47 11.89 -26.40 -2.54
N GLU A 48 12.02 -25.99 -1.28
CA GLU A 48 11.06 -25.14 -0.58
C GLU A 48 10.87 -23.80 -1.29
N LYS A 49 11.98 -23.15 -1.67
CA LYS A 49 11.94 -21.87 -2.40
C LYS A 49 11.22 -22.01 -3.75
N ASN A 50 11.51 -23.06 -4.51
CA ASN A 50 10.87 -23.30 -5.79
C ASN A 50 9.38 -23.61 -5.66
N ALA A 51 8.99 -24.42 -4.67
CA ALA A 51 7.60 -24.75 -4.39
C ALA A 51 6.82 -23.47 -3.99
N THR A 52 7.38 -22.68 -3.08
CA THR A 52 6.79 -21.40 -2.63
C THR A 52 6.67 -20.41 -3.78
N MET A 53 7.70 -20.28 -4.63
CA MET A 53 7.66 -19.37 -5.79
C MET A 53 6.56 -19.76 -6.79
N LEU A 54 6.30 -21.04 -6.99
CA LEU A 54 5.19 -21.49 -7.85
C LEU A 54 3.83 -21.13 -7.24
N LEU A 55 3.68 -21.25 -5.93
CA LEU A 55 2.46 -20.82 -5.22
C LEU A 55 2.28 -19.29 -5.29
N ILE A 56 3.35 -18.51 -5.13
CA ILE A 56 3.34 -17.05 -5.34
C ILE A 56 2.81 -16.74 -6.75
N GLY A 57 3.30 -17.43 -7.78
CA GLY A 57 2.81 -17.25 -9.15
C GLY A 57 1.31 -17.58 -9.34
N GLN A 58 0.74 -18.44 -8.51
CA GLN A 58 -0.68 -18.80 -8.57
C GLN A 58 -1.60 -17.73 -7.96
N THR A 59 -1.08 -16.83 -7.14
CA THR A 59 -1.89 -15.71 -6.59
C THR A 59 -2.34 -14.75 -7.68
N GLY A 60 -1.58 -14.62 -8.78
CA GLY A 60 -1.95 -13.82 -9.95
C GLY A 60 -1.87 -12.31 -9.72
N THR A 61 -1.36 -11.83 -8.59
CA THR A 61 -1.32 -10.38 -8.30
C THR A 61 -0.13 -9.68 -8.98
N LEU A 62 -0.23 -8.36 -9.19
CA LEU A 62 0.89 -7.56 -9.68
C LEU A 62 2.11 -7.66 -8.76
N GLN A 63 1.89 -7.57 -7.45
CA GLN A 63 2.98 -7.68 -6.46
C GLN A 63 3.67 -9.05 -6.52
N ALA A 64 2.93 -10.14 -6.78
CA ALA A 64 3.52 -11.47 -6.98
C ALA A 64 4.41 -11.51 -8.22
N MET A 65 3.98 -10.87 -9.31
CA MET A 65 4.79 -10.78 -10.53
C MET A 65 6.09 -10.00 -10.28
N MET A 66 5.98 -8.83 -9.65
CA MET A 66 7.13 -7.98 -9.34
C MET A 66 8.07 -8.64 -8.33
N TYR A 67 7.53 -9.31 -7.31
CA TYR A 67 8.32 -10.08 -6.37
C TYR A 67 9.10 -11.21 -7.06
N ALA A 68 8.45 -11.99 -7.93
CA ALA A 68 9.10 -13.05 -8.68
C ALA A 68 10.19 -12.53 -9.63
N GLN A 69 10.05 -11.33 -10.19
CA GLN A 69 11.07 -10.69 -11.05
C GLN A 69 12.39 -10.50 -10.33
N ASN A 70 12.39 -10.24 -9.01
CA ASN A 70 13.62 -10.06 -8.22
C ASN A 70 14.46 -11.36 -8.15
N TYR A 71 13.85 -12.52 -8.42
CA TYR A 71 14.51 -13.82 -8.37
C TYR A 71 14.93 -14.36 -9.75
N LEU A 72 14.77 -13.60 -10.83
CA LEU A 72 15.13 -14.04 -12.19
C LEU A 72 16.64 -14.27 -12.38
N GLN A 73 17.47 -13.72 -11.50
CA GLN A 73 18.93 -13.91 -11.52
C GLN A 73 19.40 -14.94 -10.45
N ASP A 74 18.53 -15.35 -9.56
CA ASP A 74 18.86 -16.36 -8.54
C ASP A 74 18.83 -17.78 -9.15
N LYS A 75 20.01 -18.39 -9.23
CA LYS A 75 20.17 -19.72 -9.88
C LYS A 75 19.30 -20.80 -9.25
N SER A 76 19.00 -20.70 -7.96
CA SER A 76 18.23 -21.70 -7.21
C SER A 76 16.73 -21.70 -7.56
N VAL A 77 16.16 -20.52 -7.86
CA VAL A 77 14.70 -20.35 -8.11
C VAL A 77 14.35 -19.74 -9.45
N LYS A 78 15.33 -19.40 -10.28
CA LYS A 78 15.15 -18.72 -11.58
C LYS A 78 14.05 -19.33 -12.46
N LYS A 79 13.96 -20.67 -12.52
CA LYS A 79 12.99 -21.35 -13.40
C LYS A 79 11.56 -21.17 -12.91
N SER A 80 11.32 -21.34 -11.61
CA SER A 80 10.01 -21.15 -11.00
C SER A 80 9.60 -19.67 -11.01
N ALA A 81 10.54 -18.75 -10.76
CA ALA A 81 10.31 -17.32 -10.86
C ALA A 81 9.90 -16.89 -12.29
N ALA A 82 10.64 -17.34 -13.31
CA ALA A 82 10.30 -17.05 -14.71
C ALA A 82 8.92 -17.61 -15.10
N LYS A 83 8.56 -18.81 -14.60
CA LYS A 83 7.24 -19.41 -14.82
C LYS A 83 6.13 -18.58 -14.15
N ALA A 84 6.35 -18.11 -12.91
CA ALA A 84 5.42 -17.25 -12.20
C ALA A 84 5.19 -15.95 -12.96
N VAL A 85 6.26 -15.22 -13.33
CA VAL A 85 6.19 -13.98 -14.10
C VAL A 85 5.42 -14.19 -15.42
N ALA A 86 5.80 -15.21 -16.20
CA ALA A 86 5.17 -15.47 -17.50
C ALA A 86 3.68 -15.82 -17.37
N SER A 87 3.31 -16.59 -16.34
CA SER A 87 1.92 -16.97 -16.11
C SER A 87 1.05 -15.77 -15.75
N ILE A 88 1.53 -14.92 -14.83
CA ILE A 88 0.81 -13.72 -14.40
C ILE A 88 0.72 -12.72 -15.54
N ALA A 89 1.81 -12.43 -16.24
CA ALA A 89 1.83 -11.48 -17.34
C ALA A 89 0.89 -11.92 -18.50
N LYS A 90 0.73 -13.22 -18.72
CA LYS A 90 -0.21 -13.75 -19.71
C LYS A 90 -1.67 -13.58 -19.27
N ALA A 91 -1.95 -13.77 -17.98
CA ALA A 91 -3.31 -13.65 -17.43
C ALA A 91 -3.73 -12.17 -17.28
N HIS A 92 -2.78 -11.28 -17.04
CA HIS A 92 -2.97 -9.87 -16.72
C HIS A 92 -2.09 -8.98 -17.62
N PRO A 93 -2.39 -8.87 -18.92
CA PRO A 93 -1.59 -8.05 -19.85
C PRO A 93 -1.57 -6.56 -19.48
N GLU A 94 -2.55 -6.07 -18.71
CA GLU A 94 -2.64 -4.71 -18.20
C GLU A 94 -1.56 -4.37 -17.17
N TYR A 95 -0.96 -5.36 -16.51
CA TYR A 95 0.07 -5.13 -15.47
C TYR A 95 1.34 -4.46 -16.01
N LYS A 96 1.60 -4.55 -17.33
CA LYS A 96 2.69 -3.81 -17.99
C LYS A 96 2.52 -2.28 -17.97
N GLU A 97 1.29 -1.79 -17.72
CA GLU A 97 0.96 -0.37 -17.69
C GLU A 97 1.25 0.26 -16.32
N TYR A 98 1.46 -0.57 -15.30
CA TYR A 98 1.83 -0.08 -13.98
C TYR A 98 3.32 0.28 -13.91
N VAL A 99 3.59 1.43 -13.31
CA VAL A 99 4.95 1.89 -12.99
C VAL A 99 5.15 1.89 -11.49
N SER A 100 6.38 1.63 -11.06
CA SER A 100 6.74 1.72 -9.64
C SER A 100 6.92 3.17 -9.23
N LEU A 101 6.29 3.58 -8.14
CA LEU A 101 6.51 4.87 -7.48
C LEU A 101 7.67 4.84 -6.48
N PHE A 102 8.15 3.65 -6.12
CA PHE A 102 9.23 3.48 -5.17
C PHE A 102 10.21 2.41 -5.66
N ASN A 103 11.49 2.73 -5.69
CA ASN A 103 12.53 1.86 -6.25
C ASN A 103 13.12 0.87 -5.23
N GLY A 104 12.68 0.90 -3.96
CA GLY A 104 13.18 0.06 -2.88
C GLY A 104 14.59 0.41 -2.36
N LYS A 105 15.19 1.53 -2.81
CA LYS A 105 16.60 1.86 -2.51
C LYS A 105 16.78 3.24 -1.89
N ASP A 106 16.04 4.22 -2.38
CA ASP A 106 16.15 5.62 -1.97
C ASP A 106 14.83 6.37 -2.19
N LEU A 107 14.81 7.66 -1.85
CA LEU A 107 13.62 8.51 -1.95
C LEU A 107 13.45 9.16 -3.34
N THR A 108 14.13 8.68 -4.38
CA THR A 108 13.96 9.19 -5.74
C THR A 108 12.50 9.08 -6.20
N GLY A 109 11.96 10.16 -6.77
CA GLY A 109 10.55 10.28 -7.16
C GLY A 109 9.63 10.82 -6.07
N TRP A 110 10.18 11.05 -4.85
CA TRP A 110 9.49 11.62 -3.72
C TRP A 110 10.13 12.94 -3.28
N LYS A 111 9.32 13.84 -2.74
CA LYS A 111 9.74 15.12 -2.15
C LYS A 111 8.96 15.42 -0.88
N GLY A 112 9.48 16.32 -0.06
CA GLY A 112 8.78 16.84 1.08
C GLY A 112 7.51 17.60 0.65
N LEU A 113 6.40 17.41 1.38
CA LEU A 113 5.17 18.12 1.10
C LEU A 113 5.29 19.59 1.50
N VAL A 114 5.00 20.48 0.57
CA VAL A 114 4.82 21.92 0.85
C VAL A 114 3.35 22.22 0.91
N GLU A 115 2.83 22.53 2.09
CA GLU A 115 1.47 23.01 2.30
C GLU A 115 0.36 22.22 1.55
N ASN A 116 -0.88 22.60 1.71
CA ASN A 116 -1.97 22.06 0.90
C ASN A 116 -2.04 22.74 -0.49
N PRO A 117 -2.75 22.15 -1.47
CA PRO A 117 -2.77 22.67 -2.84
C PRO A 117 -3.27 24.13 -2.95
N ILE A 118 -4.22 24.55 -2.11
CA ILE A 118 -4.78 25.92 -2.16
C ILE A 118 -3.74 26.94 -1.71
N LYS A 119 -2.99 26.63 -0.65
CA LYS A 119 -1.94 27.51 -0.16
C LYS A 119 -0.75 27.51 -1.12
N ARG A 120 -0.34 26.35 -1.60
CA ARG A 120 0.75 26.18 -2.56
C ARG A 120 0.52 26.97 -3.84
N ALA A 121 -0.71 26.99 -4.36
CA ALA A 121 -1.07 27.74 -5.56
C ALA A 121 -0.98 29.27 -5.39
N LYS A 122 -0.91 29.79 -4.16
CA LYS A 122 -0.78 31.23 -3.86
C LYS A 122 0.67 31.66 -3.66
N MET A 123 1.61 30.73 -3.59
CA MET A 123 3.04 31.03 -3.43
C MET A 123 3.63 31.53 -4.75
N SER A 124 4.51 32.53 -4.66
CA SER A 124 5.40 32.87 -5.77
C SER A 124 6.38 31.72 -6.04
N GLY A 125 6.99 31.70 -7.23
CA GLY A 125 7.95 30.66 -7.58
C GLY A 125 9.15 30.62 -6.62
N SER A 126 9.61 31.77 -6.12
CA SER A 126 10.72 31.85 -5.15
C SER A 126 10.31 31.35 -3.76
N GLU A 127 9.12 31.69 -3.28
CA GLU A 127 8.59 31.19 -2.00
C GLU A 127 8.42 29.68 -2.05
N LEU A 128 7.85 29.16 -3.15
CA LEU A 128 7.66 27.72 -3.33
C LEU A 128 9.00 26.98 -3.37
N ALA A 129 9.99 27.51 -4.07
CA ALA A 129 11.33 26.89 -4.16
C ALA A 129 12.03 26.85 -2.79
N GLU A 130 11.92 27.91 -1.98
CA GLU A 130 12.50 27.94 -0.64
C GLU A 130 11.75 26.99 0.32
N ALA A 131 10.42 26.98 0.26
CA ALA A 131 9.59 26.08 1.04
C ALA A 131 9.88 24.61 0.68
N GLN A 132 10.01 24.29 -0.62
CA GLN A 132 10.37 22.95 -1.08
C GLN A 132 11.72 22.49 -0.53
N LYS A 133 12.73 23.35 -0.54
CA LYS A 133 14.04 23.01 0.03
C LYS A 133 13.95 22.61 1.50
N LYS A 134 13.18 23.38 2.29
CA LYS A 134 12.96 23.05 3.72
C LYS A 134 12.15 21.75 3.90
N ALA A 135 11.12 21.55 3.10
CA ALA A 135 10.32 20.34 3.14
C ALA A 135 11.15 19.10 2.78
N ASP A 136 12.05 19.21 1.80
CA ASP A 136 12.96 18.11 1.42
C ASP A 136 14.02 17.80 2.50
N GLU A 137 14.45 18.80 3.27
CA GLU A 137 15.32 18.57 4.44
C GLU A 137 14.59 17.78 5.53
N ILE A 138 13.32 18.13 5.78
CA ILE A 138 12.46 17.41 6.72
C ILE A 138 12.18 16.00 6.23
N MET A 139 11.85 15.82 4.94
CA MET A 139 11.67 14.50 4.35
C MET A 139 12.90 13.62 4.60
N ARG A 140 14.11 14.09 4.31
CA ARG A 140 15.34 13.32 4.52
C ARG A 140 15.67 13.03 5.98
N ARG A 141 15.11 13.79 6.93
CA ARG A 141 15.23 13.55 8.37
C ARG A 141 14.27 12.49 8.85
N ASP A 142 13.02 12.52 8.37
CA ASP A 142 11.89 11.78 8.95
C ASP A 142 11.48 10.56 8.14
N TRP A 143 11.95 10.45 6.88
CA TRP A 143 11.69 9.34 5.98
C TRP A 143 12.99 8.70 5.51
N THR A 144 13.00 7.39 5.44
CA THR A 144 14.17 6.60 5.04
C THR A 144 13.75 5.36 4.25
N VAL A 145 14.74 4.55 3.90
CA VAL A 145 14.50 3.21 3.34
C VAL A 145 15.05 2.18 4.32
N GLU A 146 14.19 1.33 4.84
CA GLU A 146 14.55 0.21 5.71
C GLU A 146 14.08 -1.10 5.06
N ASP A 147 14.99 -2.05 4.86
CA ASP A 147 14.71 -3.37 4.28
C ASP A 147 13.90 -3.30 2.95
N GLY A 148 14.24 -2.33 2.10
CA GLY A 148 13.55 -2.11 0.83
C GLY A 148 12.16 -1.49 0.95
N CYS A 149 11.81 -0.98 2.14
CA CYS A 149 10.53 -0.31 2.40
C CYS A 149 10.74 1.20 2.54
N LEU A 150 9.85 1.99 1.95
CA LEU A 150 9.71 3.42 2.24
C LEU A 150 9.18 3.55 3.67
N THR A 151 9.94 4.15 4.55
CA THR A 151 9.70 4.12 6.00
C THR A 151 9.64 5.52 6.58
N TYR A 152 8.53 5.87 7.20
CA TYR A 152 8.44 6.99 8.13
C TYR A 152 8.92 6.53 9.51
N ILE A 153 9.88 7.25 10.10
CA ILE A 153 10.57 6.80 11.32
C ILE A 153 9.84 7.16 12.64
N GLY A 154 8.67 7.78 12.56
CA GLY A 154 7.87 8.15 13.74
C GLY A 154 8.30 9.48 14.37
N HIS A 155 8.89 10.39 13.61
CA HIS A 155 9.34 11.71 14.08
C HIS A 155 8.68 12.83 13.27
N GLY A 156 8.04 13.78 13.92
CA GLY A 156 7.30 14.84 13.25
C GLY A 156 5.92 14.40 12.71
N PHE A 157 5.38 15.17 11.78
CA PHE A 157 4.06 14.94 11.16
C PHE A 157 4.05 15.39 9.68
N GLU A 158 5.24 15.52 9.08
CA GLU A 158 5.34 16.03 7.72
C GLU A 158 5.25 14.90 6.70
N ASN A 159 4.23 14.99 5.85
CA ASN A 159 4.01 14.05 4.76
C ASN A 159 5.11 14.17 3.69
N ILE A 160 5.27 13.09 2.94
CA ILE A 160 5.96 13.14 1.66
C ILE A 160 4.96 12.98 0.51
N CYS A 161 5.34 13.45 -0.66
CA CYS A 161 4.49 13.35 -1.84
C CYS A 161 5.29 12.98 -3.08
N THR A 162 4.59 12.49 -4.09
CA THR A 162 5.19 12.23 -5.40
C THR A 162 5.65 13.53 -6.05
N GLU A 163 6.76 13.50 -6.80
CA GLU A 163 7.20 14.64 -7.62
C GLU A 163 6.17 14.97 -8.71
N LYS A 164 5.57 13.93 -9.30
CA LYS A 164 4.56 14.02 -10.36
C LYS A 164 3.16 14.15 -9.77
N ASN A 165 2.29 14.90 -10.45
CA ASN A 165 0.86 14.96 -10.20
C ASN A 165 0.13 13.87 -11.00
N TYR A 166 -0.98 13.38 -10.43
CA TYR A 166 -1.84 12.36 -11.03
C TYR A 166 -3.28 12.84 -11.14
N LYS A 167 -3.98 12.42 -12.17
CA LYS A 167 -5.40 12.75 -12.41
C LYS A 167 -6.28 11.54 -12.10
N ASP A 168 -6.50 10.69 -13.06
CA ASP A 168 -7.25 9.44 -12.93
C ASP A 168 -6.25 8.29 -12.92
N PHE A 169 -6.38 7.38 -11.95
CA PHE A 169 -5.37 6.35 -11.74
C PHE A 169 -5.93 5.13 -10.98
N GLU A 170 -5.19 4.05 -11.10
CA GLU A 170 -5.23 2.91 -10.19
C GLU A 170 -3.87 2.79 -9.51
N MET A 171 -3.85 2.59 -8.21
CA MET A 171 -2.61 2.33 -7.48
C MET A 171 -2.73 1.12 -6.57
N ILE A 172 -1.59 0.50 -6.32
CA ILE A 172 -1.43 -0.58 -5.36
C ILE A 172 -0.35 -0.15 -4.38
N CYS A 173 -0.56 -0.44 -3.10
CA CYS A 173 0.39 -0.10 -2.05
C CYS A 173 0.27 -1.09 -0.90
N ASP A 174 1.37 -1.77 -0.58
CA ASP A 174 1.45 -2.52 0.67
C ASP A 174 1.88 -1.58 1.79
N TRP A 175 1.24 -1.72 2.96
CA TRP A 175 1.56 -0.96 4.16
C TRP A 175 1.58 -1.82 5.41
N LYS A 176 2.35 -1.39 6.40
CA LYS A 176 2.46 -2.05 7.71
C LYS A 176 2.70 -1.00 8.80
N LEU A 177 1.91 -1.03 9.85
CA LEU A 177 2.11 -0.20 11.05
C LEU A 177 3.08 -0.87 12.01
N ASP A 178 3.91 -0.08 12.70
CA ASP A 178 4.79 -0.58 13.76
C ASP A 178 3.96 -1.01 14.98
N PRO A 179 4.06 -2.28 15.42
CA PRO A 179 3.33 -2.75 16.59
C PRO A 179 3.77 -2.08 17.90
N ASN A 180 4.93 -1.43 17.93
CA ASN A 180 5.48 -0.73 19.08
C ASN A 180 5.17 0.78 19.08
N GLY A 181 4.48 1.27 18.04
CA GLY A 181 4.08 2.67 17.95
C GLY A 181 3.09 3.05 19.04
N LYS A 182 3.18 4.29 19.54
CA LYS A 182 2.26 4.79 20.59
C LYS A 182 0.86 5.03 20.01
N GLU A 183 0.80 5.54 18.80
CA GLU A 183 -0.43 5.89 18.08
C GLU A 183 -0.30 5.47 16.61
N PRO A 184 -0.29 4.14 16.32
CA PRO A 184 -0.13 3.67 14.96
C PRO A 184 -1.29 4.14 14.08
N ASP A 185 -0.98 5.03 13.16
CA ASP A 185 -1.91 5.72 12.27
C ASP A 185 -1.14 6.19 11.04
N ALA A 186 -1.81 6.19 9.90
CA ALA A 186 -1.26 6.70 8.65
C ALA A 186 -2.40 6.93 7.63
N GLY A 187 -2.05 7.25 6.40
CA GLY A 187 -3.00 7.36 5.30
C GLY A 187 -2.31 7.60 3.97
N VAL A 188 -3.10 7.44 2.92
CA VAL A 188 -2.71 7.81 1.56
C VAL A 188 -3.61 8.94 1.10
N TYR A 189 -3.03 10.11 0.79
CA TYR A 189 -3.77 11.24 0.25
C TYR A 189 -3.85 11.12 -1.27
N LEU A 190 -5.01 11.35 -1.78
CA LEU A 190 -5.29 11.25 -3.20
C LEU A 190 -5.48 12.65 -3.77
N ARG A 191 -4.67 13.00 -4.78
CA ARG A 191 -4.70 14.34 -5.41
C ARG A 191 -4.67 15.48 -4.39
N GLY A 192 -3.69 15.41 -3.47
CA GLY A 192 -3.47 16.45 -2.46
C GLY A 192 -4.59 16.59 -1.41
N THR A 193 -5.52 15.60 -1.34
CA THR A 193 -6.65 15.62 -0.40
C THR A 193 -6.60 14.42 0.53
N PRO A 194 -6.71 14.61 1.87
CA PRO A 194 -6.76 13.52 2.85
C PRO A 194 -8.10 12.80 2.77
N GLN A 195 -8.19 11.54 3.06
CA GLN A 195 -7.21 10.45 2.95
C GLN A 195 -7.94 9.11 2.86
N VAL A 196 -7.30 8.14 2.23
CA VAL A 196 -7.62 6.74 2.48
C VAL A 196 -6.94 6.36 3.77
N GLN A 197 -7.73 6.09 4.81
CA GLN A 197 -7.25 5.94 6.18
C GLN A 197 -6.56 4.61 6.42
N ILE A 198 -5.49 4.64 7.23
CA ILE A 198 -4.81 3.46 7.79
C ILE A 198 -4.90 3.53 9.31
N TRP A 199 -5.46 2.48 9.95
CA TRP A 199 -5.70 2.42 11.38
C TRP A 199 -4.98 1.25 12.09
N ASP A 200 -4.57 1.47 13.34
CA ASP A 200 -4.58 0.39 14.33
C ASP A 200 -6.01 0.24 14.85
N ILE A 201 -6.72 -0.77 14.36
CA ILE A 201 -8.15 -1.00 14.68
C ILE A 201 -8.44 -1.24 16.17
N ARG A 202 -7.42 -1.42 16.99
CA ARG A 202 -7.54 -1.56 18.45
C ARG A 202 -7.72 -0.22 19.15
N ARG A 203 -7.44 0.90 18.47
CA ARG A 203 -7.60 2.27 19.00
C ARG A 203 -9.06 2.72 18.98
N THR A 204 -9.89 2.06 19.78
CA THR A 204 -11.34 2.32 19.83
C THR A 204 -11.70 3.72 20.35
N ASN A 205 -10.80 4.34 21.13
CA ASN A 205 -10.95 5.71 21.64
C ASN A 205 -10.96 6.79 20.54
N VAL A 206 -10.45 6.49 19.36
CA VAL A 206 -10.47 7.40 18.19
C VAL A 206 -11.39 6.91 17.07
N GLY A 207 -12.13 5.83 17.30
CA GLY A 207 -13.06 5.27 16.33
C GLY A 207 -12.44 4.32 15.30
N ALA A 208 -11.19 3.89 15.50
CA ALA A 208 -10.42 3.08 14.54
C ALA A 208 -10.98 1.67 14.32
N GLN A 209 -11.86 1.17 15.21
CA GLN A 209 -12.49 -0.15 15.09
C GLN A 209 -13.34 -0.33 13.82
N VAL A 210 -13.60 0.74 13.09
CA VAL A 210 -14.32 0.67 11.80
C VAL A 210 -13.47 0.08 10.68
N GLY A 211 -12.14 0.02 10.85
CA GLY A 211 -11.20 -0.52 9.87
C GLY A 211 -10.53 0.55 9.01
N SER A 212 -9.50 0.13 8.30
CA SER A 212 -8.77 0.94 7.32
C SER A 212 -9.48 0.98 5.96
N GLY A 213 -9.07 1.93 5.12
CA GLY A 213 -9.53 2.07 3.73
C GLY A 213 -10.67 3.07 3.54
N GLY A 214 -11.30 3.57 4.61
CA GLY A 214 -12.35 4.59 4.51
C GLY A 214 -11.82 5.94 4.01
N LEU A 215 -12.72 6.75 3.41
CA LEU A 215 -12.45 8.14 3.05
C LEU A 215 -12.70 9.03 4.26
N TYR A 216 -11.84 8.92 5.26
CA TYR A 216 -12.03 9.38 6.64
C TYR A 216 -12.55 10.82 6.77
N ASN A 217 -12.11 11.70 5.90
CA ASN A 217 -12.44 13.12 5.97
C ASN A 217 -13.72 13.52 5.22
N ASN A 218 -14.43 12.59 4.59
CA ASN A 218 -15.73 12.88 4.00
C ASN A 218 -16.75 13.26 5.08
N GLN A 219 -17.64 14.19 4.76
CA GLN A 219 -18.71 14.69 5.64
C GLN A 219 -20.12 14.47 5.07
N LYS A 220 -20.26 14.60 3.76
CA LYS A 220 -21.56 14.44 3.05
C LYS A 220 -21.69 13.07 2.43
N ASN A 221 -20.59 12.48 2.01
CA ASN A 221 -20.53 11.15 1.42
C ASN A 221 -19.99 10.14 2.43
N GLU A 222 -20.09 8.85 2.11
CA GLU A 222 -19.61 7.77 2.97
C GLU A 222 -18.13 7.97 3.34
N SER A 223 -17.82 7.89 4.63
CA SER A 223 -16.47 8.11 5.17
C SER A 223 -15.84 6.83 5.74
N LYS A 224 -16.67 5.82 6.05
CA LYS A 224 -16.22 4.59 6.68
C LYS A 224 -16.09 3.47 5.66
N PRO A 225 -15.18 2.51 5.88
CA PRO A 225 -15.17 1.28 5.10
C PRO A 225 -16.42 0.44 5.39
N SER A 226 -16.89 -0.35 4.43
CA SER A 226 -18.06 -1.22 4.56
C SER A 226 -17.80 -2.43 5.46
N SER A 227 -16.54 -2.77 5.70
CA SER A 227 -16.12 -3.89 6.55
C SER A 227 -14.69 -3.72 7.02
N VAL A 228 -14.34 -4.39 8.13
CA VAL A 228 -12.96 -4.46 8.65
C VAL A 228 -12.25 -5.61 7.94
N GLN A 229 -11.18 -5.31 7.22
CA GLN A 229 -10.37 -6.27 6.49
C GLN A 229 -8.88 -6.19 6.85
N ASP A 230 -8.55 -5.45 7.90
CA ASP A 230 -7.20 -5.26 8.38
C ASP A 230 -6.58 -6.57 8.87
N ASN A 231 -5.34 -6.83 8.50
CA ASN A 231 -4.51 -7.84 9.13
C ASN A 231 -4.07 -7.37 10.53
N LYS A 232 -3.53 -8.28 11.34
CA LYS A 232 -3.07 -7.94 12.69
C LYS A 232 -2.04 -6.83 12.65
N LEU A 233 -2.02 -6.00 13.69
CA LEU A 233 -0.99 -4.97 13.83
C LEU A 233 0.41 -5.57 13.73
N GLY A 234 1.26 -4.95 12.93
CA GLY A 234 2.60 -5.45 12.59
C GLY A 234 2.64 -6.39 11.38
N GLU A 235 1.51 -6.77 10.83
CA GLU A 235 1.43 -7.53 9.58
C GLU A 235 1.21 -6.58 8.40
N TRP A 236 1.59 -7.04 7.20
CA TRP A 236 1.37 -6.31 5.96
C TRP A 236 -0.10 -6.32 5.57
N ASN A 237 -0.54 -5.24 4.95
CA ASN A 237 -1.83 -5.07 4.29
C ASN A 237 -1.61 -4.54 2.89
N THR A 238 -2.54 -4.81 1.99
CA THR A 238 -2.52 -4.35 0.60
C THR A 238 -3.71 -3.46 0.32
N PHE A 239 -3.47 -2.24 -0.11
CA PHE A 239 -4.47 -1.40 -0.76
C PHE A 239 -4.41 -1.56 -2.28
N TYR A 240 -5.57 -1.69 -2.90
CA TYR A 240 -5.82 -1.26 -4.27
C TYR A 240 -6.75 -0.04 -4.20
N ILE A 241 -6.35 1.05 -4.83
CA ILE A 241 -7.09 2.31 -4.87
C ILE A 241 -7.28 2.71 -6.32
N LYS A 242 -8.53 2.96 -6.72
CA LYS A 242 -8.89 3.53 -8.02
C LYS A 242 -9.56 4.87 -7.81
N MET A 243 -9.09 5.90 -8.52
CA MET A 243 -9.71 7.21 -8.54
C MET A 243 -9.95 7.67 -9.98
N VAL A 244 -11.22 7.94 -10.31
CA VAL A 244 -11.65 8.46 -11.62
C VAL A 244 -12.62 9.62 -11.37
N GLY A 245 -12.28 10.79 -11.89
CA GLY A 245 -12.98 12.01 -11.50
C GLY A 245 -12.90 12.22 -9.99
N ASP A 246 -14.04 12.35 -9.32
CA ASP A 246 -14.14 12.46 -7.86
C ASP A 246 -14.46 11.11 -7.17
N LYS A 247 -14.57 10.03 -7.93
CA LYS A 247 -14.98 8.72 -7.44
C LYS A 247 -13.81 7.86 -7.06
N VAL A 248 -13.88 7.31 -5.84
CA VAL A 248 -12.87 6.45 -5.28
C VAL A 248 -13.43 5.06 -4.97
N THR A 249 -12.69 4.04 -5.39
CA THR A 249 -12.90 2.65 -4.97
C THR A 249 -11.65 2.17 -4.25
N VAL A 250 -11.82 1.57 -3.07
CA VAL A 250 -10.71 1.00 -2.29
C VAL A 250 -10.98 -0.48 -2.04
N LYS A 251 -9.98 -1.31 -2.32
CA LYS A 251 -9.94 -2.68 -1.80
C LYS A 251 -8.85 -2.74 -0.73
N LEU A 252 -9.18 -3.37 0.40
CA LEU A 252 -8.23 -3.73 1.44
C LEU A 252 -8.09 -5.25 1.45
N ASN A 253 -6.87 -5.74 1.27
CA ASN A 253 -6.57 -7.16 1.24
C ASN A 253 -7.48 -7.95 0.26
N GLY A 254 -7.75 -7.36 -0.92
CA GLY A 254 -8.56 -7.94 -1.98
C GLY A 254 -10.09 -7.75 -1.84
N VAL A 255 -10.59 -7.26 -0.70
CA VAL A 255 -12.01 -7.02 -0.44
C VAL A 255 -12.36 -5.55 -0.67
N VAL A 256 -13.43 -5.28 -1.43
CA VAL A 256 -13.93 -3.91 -1.63
C VAL A 256 -14.47 -3.37 -0.30
N VAL A 257 -13.88 -2.29 0.18
CA VAL A 257 -14.28 -1.61 1.43
C VAL A 257 -14.86 -0.21 1.19
N VAL A 258 -14.54 0.39 0.06
CA VAL A 258 -15.18 1.62 -0.47
C VAL A 258 -15.47 1.38 -1.95
N ASP A 259 -16.71 1.59 -2.36
CA ASP A 259 -17.15 1.31 -3.74
C ASP A 259 -17.69 2.57 -4.40
N ASN A 260 -16.90 3.16 -5.30
CA ASN A 260 -17.29 4.30 -6.15
C ASN A 260 -17.85 5.51 -5.37
N VAL A 261 -17.28 5.82 -4.21
CA VAL A 261 -17.70 6.90 -3.33
C VAL A 261 -17.06 8.22 -3.77
N THR A 262 -17.80 9.31 -3.73
CA THR A 262 -17.27 10.66 -3.96
C THR A 262 -16.29 11.07 -2.87
N MET A 263 -15.07 11.44 -3.25
CA MET A 263 -14.10 12.07 -2.35
C MET A 263 -14.29 13.57 -2.33
N GLU A 264 -14.45 14.13 -1.13
CA GLU A 264 -14.69 15.56 -0.93
C GLU A 264 -13.37 16.32 -0.81
N ASN A 265 -13.36 17.56 -1.32
CA ASN A 265 -12.24 18.46 -1.08
C ASN A 265 -12.19 18.84 0.41
N TYR A 266 -11.16 18.39 1.12
CA TYR A 266 -10.99 18.67 2.55
C TYR A 266 -10.64 20.11 2.83
N TRP A 267 -9.85 20.74 1.95
CA TRP A 267 -9.27 22.06 2.18
C TRP A 267 -10.25 23.19 1.91
N ASP A 268 -11.22 22.96 1.02
CA ASP A 268 -12.38 23.86 0.81
C ASP A 268 -13.58 23.00 0.36
N ARG A 269 -14.54 22.86 1.25
CA ARG A 269 -15.75 22.04 1.04
C ARG A 269 -16.70 22.58 -0.05
N ASN A 270 -16.48 23.81 -0.51
CA ASN A 270 -17.27 24.41 -1.59
C ASN A 270 -16.63 24.18 -2.96
N LEU A 271 -15.40 23.71 -3.00
CA LEU A 271 -14.69 23.43 -4.24
C LEU A 271 -14.81 21.93 -4.60
N PRO A 272 -14.79 21.59 -5.90
CA PRO A 272 -14.61 20.21 -6.32
C PRO A 272 -13.24 19.70 -5.91
N ILE A 273 -13.05 18.37 -5.98
CA ILE A 273 -11.72 17.76 -5.84
C ILE A 273 -10.76 18.35 -6.87
N PHE A 274 -9.47 18.49 -6.53
CA PHE A 274 -8.47 18.98 -7.47
C PHE A 274 -8.40 18.07 -8.71
N PRO A 275 -8.31 18.64 -9.92
CA PRO A 275 -8.31 17.83 -11.16
C PRO A 275 -7.07 16.96 -11.31
N SER A 276 -5.94 17.42 -10.78
CA SER A 276 -4.66 16.70 -10.77
C SER A 276 -3.81 17.26 -9.65
N GLU A 277 -3.25 16.38 -8.80
CA GLU A 277 -2.33 16.72 -7.72
C GLU A 277 -1.50 15.50 -7.31
N GLN A 278 -0.61 15.69 -6.36
CA GLN A 278 0.30 14.67 -5.83
C GLN A 278 -0.45 13.57 -5.08
N ILE A 279 0.16 12.40 -5.02
CA ILE A 279 -0.16 11.36 -4.04
C ILE A 279 0.76 11.56 -2.85
N GLU A 280 0.22 11.48 -1.64
CA GLU A 280 0.97 11.73 -0.42
C GLU A 280 0.92 10.51 0.50
N MET A 281 2.04 10.22 1.16
CA MET A 281 2.11 9.27 2.26
C MET A 281 2.12 10.05 3.57
N GLN A 282 1.15 9.74 4.44
CA GLN A 282 0.97 10.46 5.70
C GLN A 282 1.97 10.01 6.75
N ALA A 283 2.58 11.00 7.42
CA ALA A 283 3.31 10.86 8.67
C ALA A 283 2.39 11.18 9.85
N HIS A 284 2.27 10.28 10.83
CA HIS A 284 1.39 10.50 11.99
C HIS A 284 1.97 9.93 13.31
N GLY A 285 3.11 10.45 13.75
CA GLY A 285 3.66 10.21 15.09
C GLY A 285 4.16 8.80 15.41
N SER A 286 3.88 7.80 14.59
CA SER A 286 4.37 6.42 14.76
C SER A 286 4.92 5.89 13.46
N LYS A 287 5.91 4.99 13.56
CA LYS A 287 6.55 4.39 12.39
C LYS A 287 5.55 3.64 11.52
N VAL A 288 5.64 3.84 10.21
CA VAL A 288 4.88 3.11 9.19
C VAL A 288 5.79 2.73 8.03
N PHE A 289 5.54 1.57 7.44
CA PHE A 289 6.29 1.02 6.32
C PHE A 289 5.38 0.89 5.11
N PHE A 290 5.90 1.28 3.94
CA PHE A 290 5.25 1.10 2.65
C PHE A 290 6.19 0.37 1.70
N ARG A 291 5.63 -0.52 0.87
CA ARG A 291 6.36 -1.21 -0.22
C ARG A 291 5.42 -1.49 -1.38
N ASP A 292 5.97 -1.99 -2.48
CA ASP A 292 5.17 -2.39 -3.65
C ASP A 292 4.17 -1.30 -4.08
N ILE A 293 4.69 -0.06 -4.19
CA ILE A 293 3.88 1.10 -4.55
C ILE A 293 3.89 1.23 -6.06
N PHE A 294 2.79 0.85 -6.69
CA PHE A 294 2.63 0.87 -8.15
C PHE A 294 1.44 1.73 -8.54
N ILE A 295 1.54 2.39 -9.69
CA ILE A 295 0.47 3.22 -10.23
C ILE A 295 0.31 2.99 -11.74
N ARG A 296 -0.93 3.06 -12.20
CA ARG A 296 -1.33 3.12 -13.60
C ARG A 296 -2.21 4.34 -13.81
N GLU A 297 -1.87 5.20 -14.75
CA GLU A 297 -2.75 6.31 -15.18
C GLU A 297 -3.84 5.78 -16.11
N LEU A 298 -5.05 6.35 -16.00
CA LEU A 298 -6.23 5.94 -16.75
C LEU A 298 -6.62 7.00 -17.80
#